data_635142d92b9804bdf9eebc0dc37e46dc
#
_entry.id   635142d92b9804bdf9eebc0dc37e46dc
#
_cell.length_a   1.000
_cell.length_b   1.000
_cell.length_c   1.000
_cell.angle_alpha   90.00
_cell.angle_beta   90.00
_cell.angle_gamma   90.00
#
_symmetry.space_group_name_H-M   'P 1'
#
loop_
_entity.id
_entity.type
_entity.pdbx_description
1 polymer ?
#
loop_
_entity_poly.entity_id
_entity_poly.type
_entity_poly.pdbx_seq_one_letter_code
_entity_poly.pdbx_strand_id
1 'polypeptide(L)'
;MILLPNCFVDEGIKHPDKVINKLNKGSLIKGYYIVSLNEESGRFEIISSRMFLQKYLKEREYKVSALLKTKEDAFEYIRCLSELSFGKFNDFNPREIIKSVDKEEIAAIFDKENE
;
A
#
# COMPACT_ATOMS: atom_id res chain seq x y z
N MET A 1 2.34 -4.60 11.92
CA MET A 1 2.13 -3.73 10.74
C MET A 1 1.13 -2.63 11.11
N ILE A 2 1.34 -1.45 10.59
CA ILE A 2 0.60 -0.24 10.96
C ILE A 2 0.08 0.42 9.68
N LEU A 3 -1.22 0.79 9.67
CA LEU A 3 -1.78 1.59 8.58
C LEU A 3 -1.31 3.05 8.73
N LEU A 4 -0.78 3.60 7.64
CA LEU A 4 -0.44 5.02 7.62
C LEU A 4 -1.73 5.86 7.60
N PRO A 5 -1.71 7.10 8.13
CA PRO A 5 -2.91 7.95 8.16
C PRO A 5 -3.53 8.22 6.80
N ASN A 6 -2.70 8.26 5.76
CA ASN A 6 -3.15 8.47 4.38
C ASN A 6 -3.17 7.18 3.57
N CYS A 7 -3.31 6.03 4.23
CA CYS A 7 -3.36 4.74 3.56
C CYS A 7 -4.49 4.68 2.55
N PHE A 8 -4.16 4.31 1.31
CA PHE A 8 -5.15 4.10 0.26
C PHE A 8 -5.74 2.69 0.43
N VAL A 9 -7.06 2.61 0.50
CA VAL A 9 -7.76 1.34 0.71
C VAL A 9 -8.72 1.09 -0.46
N ASP A 10 -8.65 -0.11 -1.03
CA ASP A 10 -9.57 -0.54 -2.09
C ASP A 10 -11.02 -0.42 -1.60
N GLU A 11 -11.91 0.08 -2.48
CA GLU A 11 -13.32 0.28 -2.17
C GLU A 11 -14.04 -0.99 -1.70
N GLY A 12 -13.59 -2.15 -2.16
CA GLY A 12 -14.15 -3.42 -1.76
C GLY A 12 -13.75 -3.88 -0.36
N ILE A 13 -12.83 -3.16 0.28
CA ILE A 13 -12.38 -3.49 1.64
C ILE A 13 -13.08 -2.55 2.61
N LYS A 14 -14.08 -3.06 3.32
CA LYS A 14 -14.93 -2.24 4.20
C LYS A 14 -14.33 -2.03 5.58
N HIS A 15 -13.49 -2.95 6.05
CA HIS A 15 -12.92 -2.92 7.39
C HIS A 15 -11.41 -3.19 7.34
N PRO A 16 -10.61 -2.20 6.87
CA PRO A 16 -9.16 -2.40 6.75
C PRO A 16 -8.48 -2.69 8.09
N ASP A 17 -8.95 -2.10 9.18
CA ASP A 17 -8.40 -2.36 10.51
C ASP A 17 -8.52 -3.83 10.91
N LYS A 18 -9.63 -4.46 10.57
CA LYS A 18 -9.84 -5.88 10.86
C LYS A 18 -8.88 -6.76 10.07
N VAL A 19 -8.62 -6.40 8.81
CA VAL A 19 -7.67 -7.13 7.96
C VAL A 19 -6.28 -7.06 8.58
N ILE A 20 -5.83 -5.86 8.93
CA ILE A 20 -4.51 -5.65 9.53
C ILE A 20 -4.39 -6.37 10.88
N ASN A 21 -5.43 -6.32 11.71
CA ASN A 21 -5.43 -7.03 12.99
C ASN A 21 -5.27 -8.54 12.82
N LYS A 22 -5.95 -9.12 11.83
CA LYS A 22 -5.82 -10.56 11.54
C LYS A 22 -4.42 -10.90 11.04
N LEU A 23 -3.84 -10.06 10.20
CA LEU A 23 -2.47 -10.26 9.72
C LEU A 23 -1.47 -10.18 10.87
N ASN A 24 -1.64 -9.23 11.78
CA ASN A 24 -0.77 -9.07 12.94
C ASN A 24 -0.86 -10.29 13.89
N LYS A 25 -2.01 -10.95 13.94
CA LYS A 25 -2.20 -12.17 14.75
C LYS A 25 -1.69 -13.42 14.04
N GLY A 26 -1.23 -13.30 12.80
CA GLY A 26 -0.73 -14.43 12.04
C GLY A 26 -1.82 -15.29 11.41
N SER A 27 -3.03 -14.79 11.31
CA SER A 27 -4.12 -15.49 10.64
C SER A 27 -3.86 -15.61 9.15
N LEU A 28 -4.20 -16.76 8.56
CA LEU A 28 -4.09 -16.95 7.12
C LEU A 28 -5.25 -16.23 6.44
N ILE A 29 -4.94 -15.11 5.78
CA ILE A 29 -5.91 -14.38 4.98
C ILE A 29 -5.44 -14.38 3.54
N LYS A 30 -6.37 -14.66 2.62
CA LYS A 30 -6.10 -14.65 1.18
C LYS A 30 -6.81 -13.48 0.53
N GLY A 31 -6.29 -13.03 -0.59
CA GLY A 31 -6.96 -12.06 -1.43
C GLY A 31 -6.69 -10.60 -1.11
N TYR A 32 -5.61 -10.32 -0.38
CA TYR A 32 -5.19 -8.96 -0.11
C TYR A 32 -3.73 -8.76 -0.52
N TYR A 33 -3.41 -7.54 -0.94
CA TYR A 33 -2.06 -7.12 -1.28
C TYR A 33 -1.74 -5.85 -0.53
N ILE A 34 -0.61 -5.87 0.15
CA ILE A 34 -0.16 -4.75 0.97
C ILE A 34 0.99 -4.06 0.24
N VAL A 35 0.92 -2.74 0.11
CA VAL A 35 2.02 -1.93 -0.37
C VAL A 35 2.66 -1.24 0.81
N SER A 36 3.94 -1.46 0.98
CA SER A 36 4.73 -0.89 2.08
C SER A 36 5.98 -0.23 1.54
N LEU A 37 6.37 0.87 2.14
CA LEU A 37 7.63 1.52 1.81
C LEU A 37 8.73 0.92 2.68
N ASN A 38 9.75 0.36 2.03
CA ASN A 38 10.97 -0.07 2.71
C ASN A 38 11.85 1.15 2.94
N GLU A 39 11.99 1.56 4.19
CA GLU A 39 12.72 2.80 4.51
C GLU A 39 14.22 2.68 4.28
N GLU A 40 14.79 1.48 4.35
CA GLU A 40 16.21 1.28 4.07
C GLU A 40 16.53 1.47 2.58
N SER A 41 15.77 0.81 1.71
CA SER A 41 16.00 0.88 0.28
C SER A 41 15.34 2.09 -0.39
N GLY A 42 14.33 2.68 0.26
CA GLY A 42 13.52 3.75 -0.33
C GLY A 42 12.60 3.28 -1.43
N ARG A 43 12.29 1.98 -1.48
CA ARG A 43 11.45 1.38 -2.52
C ARG A 43 10.16 0.82 -1.94
N PHE A 44 9.13 0.80 -2.78
CA PHE A 44 7.88 0.15 -2.41
C PHE A 44 7.98 -1.35 -2.59
N GLU A 45 7.36 -2.08 -1.66
CA GLU A 45 7.23 -3.53 -1.72
C GLU A 45 5.76 -3.89 -1.82
N ILE A 46 5.44 -4.85 -2.69
CA ILE A 46 4.09 -5.41 -2.81
C ILE A 46 4.14 -6.81 -2.18
N ILE A 47 3.33 -7.01 -1.14
CA ILE A 47 3.35 -8.24 -0.37
C ILE A 47 1.95 -8.85 -0.36
N SER A 48 1.85 -10.11 -0.81
CA SER A 48 0.59 -10.87 -0.70
C SER A 48 0.31 -11.19 0.77
N SER A 49 -0.96 -11.08 1.18
CA SER A 49 -1.37 -11.37 2.55
C SER A 49 -0.98 -12.79 3.00
N ARG A 50 -0.91 -13.74 2.07
CA ARG A 50 -0.50 -15.11 2.39
C ARG A 50 0.95 -15.21 2.85
N MET A 51 1.80 -14.29 2.42
CA MET A 51 3.23 -14.31 2.76
C MET A 51 3.48 -13.98 4.23
N PHE A 52 2.54 -13.36 4.93
CA PHE A 52 2.72 -12.99 6.33
C PHE A 52 2.69 -14.16 7.30
N LEU A 53 2.49 -15.38 6.82
CA LEU A 53 2.73 -16.57 7.62
C LEU A 53 4.21 -16.90 7.79
N GLN A 54 5.07 -16.34 6.93
CA GLN A 54 6.51 -16.57 7.01
C GLN A 54 7.09 -15.78 8.18
N LYS A 55 7.92 -16.47 8.98
CA LYS A 55 8.45 -15.93 10.23
C LYS A 55 9.17 -14.59 10.06
N TYR A 56 10.04 -14.48 9.03
CA TYR A 56 10.82 -13.27 8.83
C TYR A 56 9.96 -12.05 8.48
N LEU A 57 8.80 -12.26 7.86
CA LEU A 57 7.88 -11.18 7.55
C LEU A 57 7.15 -10.71 8.81
N LYS A 58 6.85 -11.61 9.73
CA LYS A 58 6.17 -11.26 10.98
C LYS A 58 7.05 -10.45 11.93
N GLU A 59 8.36 -10.68 11.88
CA GLU A 59 9.32 -10.01 12.75
C GLU A 59 9.65 -8.59 12.32
N ARG A 60 9.19 -8.19 11.13
CA ARG A 60 9.46 -6.90 10.55
C ARG A 60 8.27 -5.96 10.72
N GLU A 61 8.52 -4.71 11.10
CA GLU A 61 7.49 -3.67 11.16
C GLU A 61 7.20 -3.17 9.76
N TYR A 62 5.93 -3.21 9.35
CA TYR A 62 5.49 -2.72 8.05
C TYR A 62 4.61 -1.50 8.23
N LYS A 63 4.93 -0.43 7.51
CA LYS A 63 4.08 0.75 7.39
C LYS A 63 3.27 0.60 6.11
N VAL A 64 1.97 0.38 6.24
CA VAL A 64 1.10 0.08 5.11
C VAL A 64 0.65 1.37 4.45
N SER A 65 1.08 1.60 3.21
CA SER A 65 0.66 2.76 2.43
C SER A 65 -0.58 2.49 1.59
N ALA A 66 -0.85 1.22 1.26
CA ALA A 66 -2.06 0.84 0.54
C ALA A 66 -2.44 -0.60 0.86
N LEU A 67 -3.75 -0.85 0.83
CA LEU A 67 -4.33 -2.18 1.01
C LEU A 67 -5.28 -2.42 -0.18
N LEU A 68 -4.97 -3.44 -0.98
CA LEU A 68 -5.65 -3.70 -2.25
C LEU A 68 -6.05 -5.16 -2.35
N LYS A 69 -6.91 -5.46 -3.32
CA LYS A 69 -7.43 -6.83 -3.52
C LYS A 69 -6.73 -7.60 -4.62
N THR A 70 -6.04 -6.91 -5.53
CA THR A 70 -5.33 -7.57 -6.63
C THR A 70 -3.93 -7.03 -6.74
N LYS A 71 -3.04 -7.85 -7.30
CA LYS A 71 -1.67 -7.45 -7.58
C LYS A 71 -1.62 -6.33 -8.62
N GLU A 72 -2.51 -6.40 -9.59
CA GLU A 72 -2.64 -5.39 -10.65
C GLU A 72 -2.99 -4.03 -10.07
N ASP A 73 -3.92 -3.99 -9.11
CA ASP A 73 -4.29 -2.75 -8.42
C ASP A 73 -3.13 -2.21 -7.57
N ALA A 74 -2.31 -3.10 -6.98
CA ALA A 74 -1.14 -2.67 -6.24
C ALA A 74 -0.11 -1.98 -7.16
N PHE A 75 0.13 -2.53 -8.36
CA PHE A 75 0.98 -1.88 -9.35
C PHE A 75 0.40 -0.57 -9.81
N GLU A 76 -0.91 -0.53 -10.03
CA GLU A 76 -1.60 0.69 -10.47
C GLU A 76 -1.50 1.80 -9.41
N TYR A 77 -1.61 1.44 -8.15
CA TYR A 77 -1.40 2.37 -7.05
C TYR A 77 0.00 3.00 -7.09
N ILE A 78 1.03 2.16 -7.28
CA ILE A 78 2.42 2.65 -7.35
C ILE A 78 2.60 3.55 -8.57
N ARG A 79 1.97 3.20 -9.70
CA ARG A 79 2.01 4.04 -10.90
C ARG A 79 1.39 5.42 -10.63
N CYS A 80 0.25 5.46 -9.93
CA CYS A 80 -0.38 6.72 -9.54
C CYS A 80 0.54 7.57 -8.67
N LEU A 81 1.22 6.94 -7.71
CA LEU A 81 2.19 7.65 -6.87
C LEU A 81 3.36 8.19 -7.69
N SER A 82 3.82 7.42 -8.67
CA SER A 82 4.88 7.84 -9.57
C SER A 82 4.49 9.11 -10.33
N GLU A 83 3.28 9.14 -10.90
CA GLU A 83 2.79 10.33 -11.61
C GLU A 83 2.72 11.56 -10.69
N LEU A 84 2.19 11.37 -9.49
CA LEU A 84 2.07 12.46 -8.52
C LEU A 84 3.44 12.95 -8.06
N SER A 85 4.39 12.04 -7.88
CA SER A 85 5.74 12.38 -7.48
C SER A 85 6.45 13.19 -8.56
N PHE A 86 6.35 12.77 -9.83
CA PHE A 86 6.93 13.53 -10.95
C PHE A 86 6.31 14.91 -11.07
N GLY A 87 5.01 15.03 -10.83
CA GLY A 87 4.33 16.33 -10.86
C GLY A 87 4.78 17.28 -9.76
N LYS A 88 5.09 16.76 -8.57
CA LYS A 88 5.46 17.57 -7.41
C LYS A 88 6.96 17.80 -7.27
N PHE A 89 7.78 16.83 -7.66
CA PHE A 89 9.23 16.84 -7.39
C PHE A 89 10.10 16.66 -8.61
N ASN A 90 9.53 16.48 -9.80
CA ASN A 90 10.23 16.19 -11.06
C ASN A 90 11.00 14.86 -11.05
N ASP A 91 10.76 14.00 -10.07
CA ASP A 91 11.31 12.65 -10.04
C ASP A 91 10.39 11.73 -9.22
N PHE A 92 10.70 10.44 -9.21
CA PHE A 92 10.01 9.49 -8.33
C PHE A 92 10.74 9.44 -7.00
N ASN A 93 10.16 10.10 -6.00
CA ASN A 93 10.69 10.13 -4.64
C ASN A 93 9.71 9.46 -3.68
N PRO A 94 9.85 8.14 -3.44
CA PRO A 94 8.88 7.40 -2.62
C PRO A 94 8.72 7.94 -1.20
N ARG A 95 9.81 8.33 -0.56
CA ARG A 95 9.75 8.84 0.81
C ARG A 95 9.00 10.15 0.92
N GLU A 96 9.19 11.04 -0.03
CA GLU A 96 8.56 12.36 0.00
C GLU A 96 7.11 12.31 -0.47
N ILE A 97 6.80 11.52 -1.51
CA ILE A 97 5.42 11.44 -2.00
C ILE A 97 4.49 10.82 -0.94
N ILE A 98 4.96 9.86 -0.19
CA ILE A 98 4.18 9.23 0.88
C ILE A 98 3.78 10.24 1.94
N LYS A 99 4.63 11.21 2.22
CA LYS A 99 4.36 12.24 3.23
C LYS A 99 3.42 13.34 2.74
N SER A 100 3.41 13.63 1.45
CA SER A 100 2.73 14.80 0.89
C SER A 100 1.45 14.47 0.12
N VAL A 101 1.22 13.21 -0.23
CA VAL A 101 0.04 12.81 -0.99
C VAL A 101 -1.13 12.55 -0.04
N ASP A 102 -2.35 12.88 -0.48
CA ASP A 102 -3.54 12.43 0.21
C ASP A 102 -4.26 11.37 -0.63
N LYS A 103 -5.12 10.61 0.03
CA LYS A 103 -5.81 9.49 -0.61
C LYS A 103 -6.80 9.94 -1.70
N GLU A 104 -7.31 11.15 -1.61
CA GLU A 104 -8.22 11.71 -2.62
C GLU A 104 -7.48 11.97 -3.94
N GLU A 105 -6.24 12.44 -3.88
CA GLU A 105 -5.40 12.62 -5.07
C GLU A 105 -5.17 11.28 -5.77
N ILE A 106 -4.86 10.24 -4.99
CA ILE A 106 -4.65 8.91 -5.52
C ILE A 106 -5.93 8.36 -6.12
N ALA A 107 -7.04 8.48 -5.42
CA ALA A 107 -8.34 7.99 -5.88
C ALA A 107 -8.76 8.63 -7.20
N ALA A 108 -8.52 9.92 -7.36
CA ALA A 108 -8.86 10.63 -8.59
C ALA A 108 -8.15 10.04 -9.82
N ILE A 109 -6.86 9.72 -9.70
CA ILE A 109 -6.08 9.12 -10.78
C ILE A 109 -6.47 7.65 -10.96
N PHE A 110 -6.58 6.91 -9.87
CA PHE A 110 -6.89 5.48 -9.86
C PHE A 110 -8.25 5.21 -10.51
N ASP A 111 -9.28 5.94 -10.10
CA ASP A 111 -10.63 5.78 -10.64
C ASP A 111 -10.71 6.14 -12.11
N LYS A 112 -10.02 7.20 -12.53
CA LYS A 112 -9.97 7.64 -13.92
C LYS A 112 -9.35 6.58 -14.83
N GLU A 113 -8.30 5.91 -14.37
CA GLU A 113 -7.61 4.87 -15.14
C GLU A 113 -8.42 3.58 -15.25
N ASN A 114 -9.32 3.33 -14.29
CA ASN A 114 -10.14 2.13 -14.24
C ASN A 114 -11.53 2.29 -14.84
N GLU A 115 -11.80 3.42 -15.46
CA GLU A 115 -13.06 3.65 -16.21
C GLU A 115 -13.08 2.93 -17.55
#